data_fc46c63ab09d9dd58bf2a873b1b8950b
#
_entry.id   fc46c63ab09d9dd58bf2a873b1b8950b
#
_cell.length_a   1.000
_cell.length_b   1.000
_cell.length_c   1.000
_cell.angle_alpha   90.00
_cell.angle_beta   90.00
_cell.angle_gamma   90.00
#
_symmetry.space_group_name_H-M   'P 1'
#
loop_
_entity.id
_entity.type
_entity.pdbx_description
1 polymer ?
#
loop_
_entity_poly.entity_id
_entity_poly.type
_entity_poly.pdbx_seq_one_letter_code
_entity_poly.pdbx_strand_id
1 'polypeptide(L)'
;MTSSNLRNCSLATGTIGEKNVVEETGKDMLLLVLGGLLVLFCTVDVWYFLRAVQVFIQTLFQPRIKDVLAEQRVDGVVLPHDVDYKGHMNNSRYLRECDFARFHHYMRNGLFMALCRMGAKMVVGASTIRYRRSLAFGEAFEICTRVLGWDDKAFYLEQRFLSKKDGFVSAVLLCRQNVVHSSPEKIIEYVCKKKIECPQLGDDVKHWINFISANSQALRAESRLEEKKAE
;
A
#
# COMPACT_ATOMS: atom_id res chain seq x y z
N MET A 1 44.79 17.19 -63.18
CA MET A 1 43.95 16.15 -62.54
C MET A 1 44.52 15.77 -61.16
N THR A 2 44.44 16.58 -60.12
CA THR A 2 44.92 16.14 -58.78
C THR A 2 44.41 16.99 -57.59
N SER A 3 43.48 17.93 -57.80
CA SER A 3 43.03 18.81 -56.70
C SER A 3 41.63 18.51 -56.16
N SER A 4 40.80 17.68 -56.80
CA SER A 4 39.43 17.37 -56.42
C SER A 4 39.30 16.15 -55.51
N ASN A 5 40.26 15.19 -55.53
CA ASN A 5 40.19 13.98 -54.73
C ASN A 5 40.64 14.16 -53.26
N LEU A 6 41.44 15.18 -52.95
CA LEU A 6 41.89 15.42 -51.56
C LEU A 6 40.81 16.11 -50.69
N ARG A 7 39.90 16.87 -51.27
CA ARG A 7 38.83 17.53 -50.52
C ARG A 7 37.68 16.56 -50.15
N ASN A 8 37.40 15.56 -50.96
CA ASN A 8 36.38 14.56 -50.65
C ASN A 8 36.81 13.54 -49.58
N CYS A 9 38.11 13.29 -49.48
CA CYS A 9 38.63 12.40 -48.42
C CYS A 9 38.60 13.06 -47.02
N SER A 10 38.87 14.38 -46.93
CA SER A 10 38.83 15.13 -45.67
C SER A 10 37.39 15.32 -45.12
N LEU A 11 36.40 15.47 -45.99
CA LEU A 11 34.99 15.59 -45.59
C LEU A 11 34.40 14.26 -45.12
N ALA A 12 34.80 13.13 -45.74
CA ALA A 12 34.33 11.80 -45.31
C ALA A 12 34.87 11.36 -43.97
N THR A 13 36.12 11.71 -43.62
CA THR A 13 36.74 11.40 -42.31
C THR A 13 36.16 12.25 -41.19
N GLY A 14 35.78 13.51 -41.42
CA GLY A 14 35.11 14.36 -40.44
C GLY A 14 33.74 13.84 -40.03
N THR A 15 32.92 13.40 -40.98
CA THR A 15 31.58 12.89 -40.75
C THR A 15 31.55 11.52 -40.03
N ILE A 16 32.56 10.69 -40.27
CA ILE A 16 32.70 9.37 -39.57
C ILE A 16 33.13 9.59 -38.11
N GLY A 17 34.07 10.50 -37.82
CA GLY A 17 34.50 10.85 -36.48
C GLY A 17 33.37 11.44 -35.63
N GLU A 18 32.58 12.36 -36.16
CA GLU A 18 31.41 12.93 -35.46
C GLU A 18 30.33 11.89 -35.16
N LYS A 19 30.04 11.00 -36.07
CA LYS A 19 29.06 9.93 -35.86
C LYS A 19 29.53 8.97 -34.72
N ASN A 20 30.80 8.61 -34.68
CA ASN A 20 31.33 7.72 -33.65
C ASN A 20 31.30 8.40 -32.27
N VAL A 21 31.61 9.68 -32.17
CA VAL A 21 31.53 10.46 -30.92
C VAL A 21 30.10 10.56 -30.42
N VAL A 22 29.14 10.83 -31.29
CA VAL A 22 27.71 10.90 -30.91
C VAL A 22 27.19 9.55 -30.47
N GLU A 23 27.60 8.45 -31.13
CA GLU A 23 27.22 7.08 -30.76
C GLU A 23 27.83 6.67 -29.42
N GLU A 24 29.08 7.00 -29.14
CA GLU A 24 29.76 6.72 -27.88
C GLU A 24 29.14 7.51 -26.71
N THR A 25 28.90 8.80 -26.91
CA THR A 25 28.18 9.64 -25.91
C THR A 25 26.80 9.12 -25.62
N GLY A 26 26.07 8.62 -26.65
CA GLY A 26 24.75 8.01 -26.49
C GLY A 26 24.81 6.72 -25.65
N LYS A 27 25.81 5.87 -25.83
CA LYS A 27 26.02 4.65 -25.04
C LYS A 27 26.33 4.96 -23.59
N ASP A 28 27.20 5.94 -23.32
CA ASP A 28 27.56 6.35 -21.96
C ASP A 28 26.35 6.94 -21.23
N MET A 29 25.56 7.77 -21.90
CA MET A 29 24.32 8.29 -21.34
C MET A 29 23.30 7.20 -21.04
N LEU A 30 23.17 6.20 -21.93
CA LEU A 30 22.29 5.04 -21.70
C LEU A 30 22.76 4.22 -20.50
N LEU A 31 24.07 3.98 -20.35
CA LEU A 31 24.64 3.26 -19.21
C LEU A 31 24.40 4.00 -17.91
N LEU A 32 24.55 5.34 -17.89
CA LEU A 32 24.26 6.16 -16.70
C LEU A 32 22.77 6.08 -16.33
N VAL A 33 21.87 6.17 -17.31
CA VAL A 33 20.42 6.03 -17.05
C VAL A 33 20.08 4.64 -16.53
N LEU A 34 20.61 3.58 -17.14
CA LEU A 34 20.38 2.20 -16.69
C LEU A 34 20.95 1.97 -15.29
N GLY A 35 22.15 2.49 -15.00
CA GLY A 35 22.75 2.45 -13.67
C GLY A 35 21.91 3.18 -12.63
N GLY A 36 21.41 4.38 -12.96
CA GLY A 36 20.52 5.14 -12.10
C GLY A 36 19.20 4.42 -11.83
N LEU A 37 18.58 3.81 -12.86
CA LEU A 37 17.38 2.99 -12.71
C LEU A 37 17.65 1.77 -11.81
N LEU A 38 18.78 1.09 -12.02
CA LEU A 38 19.15 -0.06 -11.19
C LEU A 38 19.29 0.35 -9.71
N VAL A 39 19.98 1.45 -9.42
CA VAL A 39 20.10 1.99 -8.06
C VAL A 39 18.72 2.31 -7.48
N LEU A 40 17.84 2.96 -8.26
CA LEU A 40 16.48 3.28 -7.84
C LEU A 40 15.70 2.01 -7.45
N PHE A 41 15.71 0.98 -8.30
CA PHE A 41 15.01 -0.28 -8.03
C PHE A 41 15.63 -1.10 -6.89
N CYS A 42 16.95 -0.95 -6.63
CA CYS A 42 17.61 -1.62 -5.50
C CYS A 42 17.36 -0.93 -4.15
N THR A 43 17.11 0.40 -4.15
CA THR A 43 17.01 1.19 -2.91
C THR A 43 15.58 1.58 -2.54
N VAL A 44 14.67 1.63 -3.53
CA VAL A 44 13.27 2.06 -3.35
C VAL A 44 12.33 0.95 -3.81
N ASP A 45 11.27 0.67 -3.03
CA ASP A 45 10.17 -0.20 -3.48
C ASP A 45 9.31 0.56 -4.52
N VAL A 46 9.84 0.65 -5.76
CA VAL A 46 9.17 1.35 -6.88
C VAL A 46 7.78 0.80 -7.12
N TRP A 47 7.60 -0.52 -6.98
CA TRP A 47 6.29 -1.18 -7.18
C TRP A 47 5.24 -0.72 -6.18
N TYR A 48 5.64 -0.46 -4.93
CA TYR A 48 4.72 0.09 -3.93
C TYR A 48 4.15 1.44 -4.39
N PHE A 49 5.03 2.35 -4.83
CA PHE A 49 4.59 3.68 -5.28
C PHE A 49 3.76 3.63 -6.56
N LEU A 50 4.13 2.79 -7.53
CA LEU A 50 3.34 2.60 -8.75
C LEU A 50 1.95 2.06 -8.44
N ARG A 51 1.85 1.10 -7.53
CA ARG A 51 0.56 0.55 -7.08
C ARG A 51 -0.27 1.59 -6.32
N ALA A 52 0.34 2.36 -5.44
CA ALA A 52 -0.33 3.45 -4.73
C ALA A 52 -0.91 4.49 -5.71
N VAL A 53 -0.13 4.90 -6.71
CA VAL A 53 -0.59 5.83 -7.77
C VAL A 53 -1.73 5.20 -8.58
N GLN A 54 -1.62 3.93 -8.96
CA GLN A 54 -2.68 3.21 -9.67
C GLN A 54 -3.98 3.22 -8.87
N VAL A 55 -3.93 2.87 -7.58
CA VAL A 55 -5.11 2.87 -6.69
C VAL A 55 -5.69 4.26 -6.58
N PHE A 56 -4.85 5.29 -6.41
CA PHE A 56 -5.31 6.68 -6.38
C PHE A 56 -6.06 7.06 -7.66
N ILE A 57 -5.49 6.78 -8.83
CA ILE A 57 -6.11 7.05 -10.13
C ILE A 57 -7.44 6.30 -10.26
N GLN A 58 -7.48 5.02 -9.90
CA GLN A 58 -8.71 4.23 -9.93
C GLN A 58 -9.83 4.86 -9.10
N THR A 59 -9.51 5.37 -7.91
CA THR A 59 -10.52 6.00 -7.03
C THR A 59 -11.08 7.30 -7.59
N LEU A 60 -10.34 8.04 -8.43
CA LEU A 60 -10.83 9.28 -9.06
C LEU A 60 -11.97 9.02 -10.06
N PHE A 61 -11.95 7.86 -10.72
CA PHE A 61 -12.96 7.47 -11.72
C PHE A 61 -14.13 6.66 -11.14
N GLN A 62 -14.08 6.31 -9.86
CA GLN A 62 -15.12 5.53 -9.21
C GLN A 62 -16.07 6.42 -8.40
N PRO A 63 -17.38 6.13 -8.38
CA PRO A 63 -18.34 6.91 -7.62
C PRO A 63 -18.07 6.79 -6.11
N ARG A 64 -18.30 7.87 -5.37
CA ARG A 64 -18.22 7.87 -3.92
C ARG A 64 -19.27 6.94 -3.31
N ILE A 65 -18.88 6.23 -2.27
CA ILE A 65 -19.77 5.39 -1.47
C ILE A 65 -20.27 6.23 -0.30
N LYS A 66 -21.58 6.39 -0.21
CA LYS A 66 -22.20 7.23 0.84
C LYS A 66 -22.24 6.54 2.20
N ASP A 67 -22.36 5.23 2.20
CA ASP A 67 -22.38 4.43 3.43
C ASP A 67 -20.94 4.07 3.83
N VAL A 68 -20.48 4.65 4.93
CA VAL A 68 -19.13 4.43 5.48
C VAL A 68 -18.92 2.99 5.97
N LEU A 69 -20.02 2.31 6.33
CA LEU A 69 -20.00 0.92 6.81
C LEU A 69 -20.11 -0.11 5.68
N ALA A 70 -20.41 0.34 4.45
CA ALA A 70 -20.53 -0.56 3.31
C ALA A 70 -19.20 -1.26 3.01
N GLU A 71 -19.24 -2.57 2.86
CA GLU A 71 -18.11 -3.37 2.39
C GLU A 71 -17.66 -2.91 1.00
N GLN A 72 -16.39 -2.74 0.82
CA GLN A 72 -15.80 -2.40 -0.47
C GLN A 72 -14.84 -3.49 -0.92
N ARG A 73 -14.78 -3.69 -2.23
CA ARG A 73 -14.04 -4.77 -2.87
C ARG A 73 -13.00 -4.21 -3.83
N VAL A 74 -11.82 -4.78 -3.79
CA VAL A 74 -10.69 -4.44 -4.67
C VAL A 74 -10.12 -5.71 -5.24
N ASP A 75 -10.02 -5.75 -6.57
CA ASP A 75 -9.44 -6.88 -7.28
C ASP A 75 -7.92 -6.84 -7.29
N GLY A 76 -7.31 -8.01 -7.23
CA GLY A 76 -5.88 -8.22 -7.34
C GLY A 76 -5.53 -9.52 -8.05
N VAL A 77 -4.28 -9.62 -8.42
CA VAL A 77 -3.66 -10.84 -8.99
C VAL A 77 -2.30 -11.02 -8.35
N VAL A 78 -1.94 -12.26 -8.02
CA VAL A 78 -0.60 -12.56 -7.48
C VAL A 78 0.43 -12.43 -8.59
N LEU A 79 1.28 -11.42 -8.50
CA LEU A 79 2.32 -11.10 -9.49
C LEU A 79 3.66 -11.76 -9.12
N PRO A 80 4.64 -11.83 -10.05
CA PRO A 80 5.94 -12.49 -9.78
C PRO A 80 6.67 -11.92 -8.55
N HIS A 81 6.59 -10.60 -8.32
CA HIS A 81 7.23 -9.95 -7.17
C HIS A 81 6.47 -10.16 -5.83
N ASP A 82 5.29 -10.78 -5.86
CA ASP A 82 4.54 -11.16 -4.67
C ASP A 82 4.87 -12.56 -4.17
N VAL A 83 5.49 -13.37 -5.01
CA VAL A 83 5.72 -14.79 -4.78
C VAL A 83 7.01 -15.01 -3.98
N ASP A 84 6.97 -15.96 -3.06
CA ASP A 84 8.14 -16.46 -2.35
C ASP A 84 8.72 -17.72 -3.03
N TYR A 85 9.77 -18.30 -2.43
CA TYR A 85 10.44 -19.51 -2.96
C TYR A 85 9.52 -20.74 -3.06
N LYS A 86 8.34 -20.72 -2.43
CA LYS A 86 7.34 -21.81 -2.50
C LYS A 86 6.36 -21.65 -3.66
N GLY A 87 6.47 -20.60 -4.45
CA GLY A 87 5.57 -20.33 -5.57
C GLY A 87 4.19 -19.78 -5.18
N HIS A 88 4.04 -19.28 -3.95
CA HIS A 88 2.82 -18.71 -3.43
C HIS A 88 3.04 -17.28 -2.94
N MET A 89 1.96 -16.52 -2.85
CA MET A 89 2.00 -15.16 -2.33
C MET A 89 2.65 -15.12 -0.95
N ASN A 90 3.73 -14.36 -0.82
CA ASN A 90 4.45 -14.17 0.43
C ASN A 90 3.56 -13.53 1.50
N ASN A 91 3.67 -13.98 2.74
CA ASN A 91 2.85 -13.52 3.86
C ASN A 91 2.88 -12.00 4.05
N SER A 92 4.03 -11.34 3.82
CA SER A 92 4.16 -9.89 3.91
C SER A 92 3.36 -9.15 2.82
N ARG A 93 3.14 -9.78 1.68
CA ARG A 93 2.43 -9.18 0.55
C ARG A 93 0.93 -9.03 0.82
N TYR A 94 0.33 -9.93 1.60
CA TYR A 94 -1.05 -9.76 2.07
C TYR A 94 -1.20 -8.45 2.86
N LEU A 95 -0.27 -8.15 3.75
CA LEU A 95 -0.31 -6.89 4.53
C LEU A 95 -0.17 -5.67 3.62
N ARG A 96 0.72 -5.73 2.63
CA ARG A 96 0.91 -4.65 1.65
C ARG A 96 -0.35 -4.41 0.81
N GLU A 97 -0.99 -5.46 0.31
CA GLU A 97 -2.23 -5.33 -0.46
C GLU A 97 -3.39 -4.81 0.42
N CYS A 98 -3.39 -5.15 1.71
CA CYS A 98 -4.32 -4.57 2.68
C CYS A 98 -4.15 -3.05 2.82
N ASP A 99 -2.92 -2.51 2.74
CA ASP A 99 -2.69 -1.06 2.78
C ASP A 99 -3.37 -0.37 1.58
N PHE A 100 -3.20 -0.92 0.39
CA PHE A 100 -3.83 -0.39 -0.83
C PHE A 100 -5.35 -0.48 -0.78
N ALA A 101 -5.91 -1.60 -0.31
CA ALA A 101 -7.35 -1.79 -0.16
C ALA A 101 -7.94 -0.82 0.88
N ARG A 102 -7.24 -0.54 1.99
CA ARG A 102 -7.65 0.48 2.98
C ARG A 102 -7.60 1.88 2.39
N PHE A 103 -6.52 2.22 1.68
CA PHE A 103 -6.41 3.53 1.01
C PHE A 103 -7.56 3.73 0.02
N HIS A 104 -7.85 2.74 -0.83
CA HIS A 104 -8.99 2.74 -1.74
C HIS A 104 -10.30 2.95 -0.99
N HIS A 105 -10.53 2.21 0.11
CA HIS A 105 -11.71 2.32 0.94
C HIS A 105 -11.90 3.74 1.50
N TYR A 106 -10.85 4.34 2.06
CA TYR A 106 -10.91 5.69 2.64
C TYR A 106 -11.10 6.80 1.61
N MET A 107 -10.53 6.64 0.44
CA MET A 107 -10.74 7.59 -0.67
C MET A 107 -12.20 7.60 -1.13
N ARG A 108 -12.80 6.42 -1.27
CA ARG A 108 -14.14 6.28 -1.81
C ARG A 108 -15.26 6.64 -0.85
N ASN A 109 -15.09 6.37 0.44
CA ASN A 109 -16.10 6.69 1.46
C ASN A 109 -15.95 8.10 2.06
N GLY A 110 -14.91 8.85 1.65
CA GLY A 110 -14.69 10.21 2.09
C GLY A 110 -13.93 10.36 3.41
N LEU A 111 -13.54 9.26 4.07
CA LEU A 111 -12.75 9.29 5.30
C LEU A 111 -11.41 9.98 5.08
N PHE A 112 -10.73 9.72 3.96
CA PHE A 112 -9.46 10.38 3.63
C PHE A 112 -9.59 11.89 3.56
N MET A 113 -10.62 12.40 2.89
CA MET A 113 -10.86 13.84 2.79
C MET A 113 -11.22 14.47 4.14
N ALA A 114 -11.96 13.74 4.98
CA ALA A 114 -12.28 14.17 6.33
C ALA A 114 -11.01 14.30 7.19
N LEU A 115 -10.15 13.30 7.15
CA LEU A 115 -8.86 13.31 7.85
C LEU A 115 -8.01 14.52 7.44
N CYS A 116 -7.84 14.76 6.13
CA CYS A 116 -7.07 15.89 5.63
C CYS A 116 -7.64 17.24 6.12
N ARG A 117 -8.97 17.42 6.05
CA ARG A 117 -9.62 18.66 6.46
C ARG A 117 -9.59 18.91 7.96
N MET A 118 -9.60 17.85 8.75
CA MET A 118 -9.54 17.92 10.21
C MET A 118 -8.10 17.94 10.75
N GLY A 119 -7.07 17.87 9.88
CA GLY A 119 -5.68 17.76 10.31
C GLY A 119 -5.40 16.46 11.09
N ALA A 120 -6.28 15.45 10.93
CA ALA A 120 -6.17 14.18 11.61
C ALA A 120 -5.35 13.18 10.77
N LYS A 121 -4.79 12.18 11.45
CA LYS A 121 -4.04 11.08 10.82
C LYS A 121 -4.59 9.75 11.29
N MET A 122 -4.54 8.75 10.42
CA MET A 122 -4.80 7.36 10.78
C MET A 122 -3.53 6.53 10.66
N VAL A 123 -3.22 5.75 11.69
CA VAL A 123 -2.00 4.93 11.80
C VAL A 123 -2.39 3.53 12.21
N VAL A 124 -1.81 2.51 11.60
CA VAL A 124 -1.98 1.12 12.04
C VAL A 124 -1.36 0.97 13.43
N GLY A 125 -2.19 0.74 14.43
CA GLY A 125 -1.75 0.53 15.81
C GLY A 125 -1.56 -0.95 16.16
N ALA A 126 -2.33 -1.83 15.53
CA ALA A 126 -2.21 -3.28 15.65
C ALA A 126 -2.87 -3.96 14.45
N SER A 127 -2.35 -5.13 14.09
CA SER A 127 -2.99 -6.01 13.10
C SER A 127 -2.74 -7.46 13.46
N THR A 128 -3.69 -8.32 13.09
CA THR A 128 -3.54 -9.77 13.11
C THR A 128 -4.06 -10.34 11.82
N ILE A 129 -3.36 -11.31 11.27
CA ILE A 129 -3.76 -11.99 10.04
C ILE A 129 -3.80 -13.51 10.26
N ARG A 130 -4.84 -14.13 9.76
CA ARG A 130 -4.99 -15.58 9.74
C ARG A 130 -4.98 -16.06 8.30
N TYR A 131 -3.93 -16.78 7.94
CA TYR A 131 -3.80 -17.45 6.65
C TYR A 131 -4.51 -18.81 6.71
N ARG A 132 -5.36 -19.09 5.72
CA ARG A 132 -6.15 -20.33 5.64
C ARG A 132 -5.76 -21.17 4.43
N ARG A 133 -5.49 -20.51 3.30
CA ARG A 133 -5.03 -21.13 2.06
C ARG A 133 -4.15 -20.15 1.30
N SER A 134 -3.01 -20.62 0.82
CA SER A 134 -2.11 -19.80 0.00
C SER A 134 -2.77 -19.42 -1.33
N LEU A 135 -2.50 -18.22 -1.81
CA LEU A 135 -2.80 -17.78 -3.16
C LEU A 135 -1.58 -18.10 -4.05
N ALA A 136 -1.81 -18.83 -5.13
CA ALA A 136 -0.74 -19.24 -6.04
C ALA A 136 -0.36 -18.10 -7.00
N PHE A 137 0.82 -18.21 -7.62
CA PHE A 137 1.21 -17.31 -8.70
C PHE A 137 0.15 -17.25 -9.80
N GLY A 138 -0.19 -16.04 -10.26
CA GLY A 138 -1.22 -15.80 -11.28
C GLY A 138 -2.66 -15.95 -10.79
N GLU A 139 -2.88 -16.35 -9.54
CA GLU A 139 -4.23 -16.47 -8.98
C GLU A 139 -4.86 -15.09 -8.76
N ALA A 140 -6.05 -14.90 -9.32
CA ALA A 140 -6.86 -13.70 -9.10
C ALA A 140 -7.57 -13.80 -7.75
N PHE A 141 -7.57 -12.70 -7.01
CA PHE A 141 -8.24 -12.58 -5.72
C PHE A 141 -9.02 -11.27 -5.61
N GLU A 142 -9.85 -11.17 -4.60
CA GLU A 142 -10.59 -9.98 -4.22
C GLU A 142 -10.34 -9.69 -2.75
N ILE A 143 -10.12 -8.42 -2.39
CA ILE A 143 -10.02 -7.97 -1.01
C ILE A 143 -11.30 -7.24 -0.64
N CYS A 144 -12.06 -7.82 0.29
CA CYS A 144 -13.23 -7.20 0.88
C CYS A 144 -12.82 -6.45 2.13
N THR A 145 -13.00 -5.13 2.16
CA THR A 145 -12.68 -4.26 3.30
C THR A 145 -13.95 -3.69 3.88
N ARG A 146 -14.14 -3.83 5.21
CA ARG A 146 -15.25 -3.23 5.94
C ARG A 146 -14.82 -2.68 7.29
N VAL A 147 -15.49 -1.63 7.74
CA VAL A 147 -15.38 -1.12 9.11
C VAL A 147 -16.30 -1.96 10.00
N LEU A 148 -15.72 -2.59 11.04
CA LEU A 148 -16.47 -3.38 12.01
C LEU A 148 -17.09 -2.49 13.11
N GLY A 149 -16.40 -1.39 13.44
CA GLY A 149 -16.80 -0.44 14.46
C GLY A 149 -15.61 0.42 14.89
N TRP A 150 -15.78 1.16 15.97
CA TRP A 150 -14.76 2.04 16.54
C TRP A 150 -14.88 2.19 18.05
N ASP A 151 -13.80 2.65 18.68
CA ASP A 151 -13.77 3.16 20.04
C ASP A 151 -13.40 4.65 20.04
N ASP A 152 -13.09 5.23 21.20
CA ASP A 152 -12.72 6.65 21.34
C ASP A 152 -11.45 7.02 20.55
N LYS A 153 -10.60 6.07 20.19
CA LYS A 153 -9.25 6.29 19.66
C LYS A 153 -8.98 5.60 18.32
N ALA A 154 -9.75 4.60 17.94
CA ALA A 154 -9.42 3.78 16.79
C ALA A 154 -10.65 3.22 16.07
N PHE A 155 -10.50 3.03 14.76
CA PHE A 155 -11.38 2.20 13.94
C PHE A 155 -10.89 0.75 13.96
N TYR A 156 -11.83 -0.19 13.88
CA TYR A 156 -11.58 -1.62 13.72
C TYR A 156 -12.06 -2.05 12.34
N LEU A 157 -11.16 -2.60 11.54
CA LEU A 157 -11.45 -3.03 10.17
C LEU A 157 -11.19 -4.52 10.02
N GLU A 158 -11.99 -5.14 9.16
CA GLU A 158 -11.75 -6.48 8.65
C GLU A 158 -11.42 -6.40 7.17
N GLN A 159 -10.43 -7.19 6.73
CA GLN A 159 -10.08 -7.35 5.33
C GLN A 159 -9.96 -8.85 5.03
N ARG A 160 -10.73 -9.31 4.03
CA ARG A 160 -10.79 -10.72 3.64
C ARG A 160 -10.27 -10.88 2.24
N PHE A 161 -9.36 -11.82 2.05
CA PHE A 161 -8.91 -12.25 0.73
C PHE A 161 -9.73 -13.41 0.24
N LEU A 162 -10.47 -13.22 -0.85
CA LEU A 162 -11.27 -14.25 -1.50
C LEU A 162 -10.58 -14.65 -2.80
N SER A 163 -10.33 -15.94 -2.98
CA SER A 163 -9.90 -16.46 -4.28
C SER A 163 -11.04 -16.33 -5.29
N LYS A 164 -10.76 -15.73 -6.45
CA LYS A 164 -11.76 -15.63 -7.53
C LYS A 164 -12.02 -16.96 -8.22
N LYS A 165 -11.19 -17.96 -7.99
CA LYS A 165 -11.34 -19.29 -8.57
C LYS A 165 -12.55 -20.03 -8.00
N ASP A 166 -12.79 -19.89 -6.69
CA ASP A 166 -13.81 -20.69 -5.98
C ASP A 166 -14.50 -19.93 -4.82
N GLY A 167 -14.22 -18.65 -4.65
CA GLY A 167 -14.78 -17.82 -3.58
C GLY A 167 -14.24 -18.15 -2.17
N PHE A 168 -13.20 -18.99 -2.06
CA PHE A 168 -12.67 -19.40 -0.76
C PHE A 168 -11.95 -18.22 -0.07
N VAL A 169 -12.21 -18.02 1.23
CA VAL A 169 -11.55 -17.02 2.05
C VAL A 169 -10.13 -17.49 2.40
N SER A 170 -9.15 -17.01 1.64
CA SER A 170 -7.74 -17.41 1.75
C SER A 170 -7.03 -16.81 2.94
N ALA A 171 -7.36 -15.58 3.31
CA ALA A 171 -6.86 -14.93 4.52
C ALA A 171 -7.88 -13.95 5.09
N VAL A 172 -7.82 -13.72 6.41
CA VAL A 172 -8.60 -12.70 7.12
C VAL A 172 -7.65 -11.88 7.97
N LEU A 173 -7.71 -10.56 7.82
CA LEU A 173 -6.95 -9.60 8.61
C LEU A 173 -7.91 -8.76 9.45
N LEU A 174 -7.60 -8.61 10.74
CA LEU A 174 -8.18 -7.58 11.60
C LEU A 174 -7.13 -6.48 11.81
N CYS A 175 -7.57 -5.23 11.72
CA CYS A 175 -6.69 -4.07 11.82
C CYS A 175 -7.30 -3.02 12.73
N ARG A 176 -6.50 -2.53 13.71
CA ARG A 176 -6.80 -1.38 14.54
C ARG A 176 -6.11 -0.15 13.97
N GLN A 177 -6.91 0.82 13.55
CA GLN A 177 -6.45 2.09 12.96
C GLN A 177 -6.61 3.21 14.01
N ASN A 178 -5.52 3.58 14.66
CA ASN A 178 -5.52 4.68 15.62
C ASN A 178 -5.73 6.02 14.90
N VAL A 179 -6.61 6.84 15.44
CA VAL A 179 -6.83 8.21 14.99
C VAL A 179 -6.02 9.15 15.87
N VAL A 180 -5.20 9.99 15.24
CA VAL A 180 -4.36 10.99 15.91
C VAL A 180 -4.91 12.38 15.57
N HIS A 181 -4.95 13.27 16.55
CA HIS A 181 -5.48 14.65 16.49
C HIS A 181 -6.99 14.76 16.26
N SER A 182 -7.74 13.67 16.39
CA SER A 182 -9.21 13.64 16.33
C SER A 182 -9.73 12.35 17.00
N SER A 183 -11.03 12.08 16.83
CA SER A 183 -11.64 10.81 17.25
C SER A 183 -12.42 10.18 16.09
N PRO A 184 -12.58 8.86 16.06
CA PRO A 184 -13.38 8.17 15.04
C PRO A 184 -14.80 8.71 14.93
N GLU A 185 -15.46 8.96 16.06
CA GLU A 185 -16.84 9.48 16.09
C GLU A 185 -16.95 10.82 15.36
N LYS A 186 -16.03 11.78 15.64
CA LYS A 186 -16.02 13.08 14.96
C LYS A 186 -15.80 12.98 13.46
N ILE A 187 -14.94 12.04 13.03
CA ILE A 187 -14.67 11.81 11.61
C ILE A 187 -15.90 11.24 10.91
N ILE A 188 -16.57 10.24 11.52
CA ILE A 188 -17.81 9.64 10.99
C ILE A 188 -18.92 10.72 10.90
N GLU A 189 -19.11 11.49 11.95
CA GLU A 189 -20.10 12.56 11.96
C GLU A 189 -19.83 13.61 10.87
N TYR A 190 -18.56 13.96 10.69
CA TYR A 190 -18.16 14.88 9.62
C TYR A 190 -18.47 14.33 8.22
N VAL A 191 -18.20 13.05 7.98
CA VAL A 191 -18.44 12.39 6.66
C VAL A 191 -19.93 12.21 6.41
N CYS A 192 -20.66 11.68 7.39
CA CYS A 192 -22.06 11.29 7.27
C CYS A 192 -23.04 12.45 7.50
N LYS A 193 -22.55 13.60 8.02
CA LYS A 193 -23.35 14.77 8.41
C LYS A 193 -24.45 14.45 9.44
N LYS A 194 -24.31 13.36 10.14
CA LYS A 194 -25.19 12.91 11.23
C LYS A 194 -24.42 11.98 12.15
N LYS A 195 -24.86 11.92 13.41
CA LYS A 195 -24.35 10.92 14.35
C LYS A 195 -24.80 9.52 13.90
N ILE A 196 -23.86 8.60 13.83
CA ILE A 196 -24.12 7.18 13.54
C ILE A 196 -23.69 6.38 14.78
N GLU A 197 -24.53 5.47 15.18
CA GLU A 197 -24.21 4.55 16.26
C GLU A 197 -23.13 3.56 15.79
N CYS A 198 -22.15 3.30 16.67
CA CYS A 198 -21.13 2.30 16.39
C CYS A 198 -21.76 0.92 16.32
N PRO A 199 -21.49 0.13 15.27
CA PRO A 199 -21.96 -1.26 15.20
C PRO A 199 -21.45 -2.07 16.39
N GLN A 200 -22.24 -3.05 16.81
CA GLN A 200 -21.80 -4.00 17.84
C GLN A 200 -20.67 -4.87 17.29
N LEU A 201 -19.54 -4.85 17.99
CA LEU A 201 -18.39 -5.68 17.65
C LEU A 201 -18.67 -7.15 18.01
N GLY A 202 -18.26 -8.05 17.14
CA GLY A 202 -18.29 -9.50 17.41
C GLY A 202 -17.39 -9.88 18.60
N ASP A 203 -17.66 -11.00 19.22
CA ASP A 203 -16.92 -11.43 20.40
C ASP A 203 -15.47 -11.76 20.10
N ASP A 204 -15.17 -12.26 18.91
CA ASP A 204 -13.81 -12.49 18.42
C ASP A 204 -13.00 -11.18 18.37
N VAL A 205 -13.61 -10.09 17.89
CA VAL A 205 -13.00 -8.76 17.82
C VAL A 205 -12.83 -8.20 19.25
N LYS A 206 -13.81 -8.35 20.12
CA LYS A 206 -13.70 -7.92 21.54
C LYS A 206 -12.56 -8.63 22.27
N HIS A 207 -12.43 -9.95 22.09
CA HIS A 207 -11.31 -10.72 22.66
C HIS A 207 -9.96 -10.23 22.12
N TRP A 208 -9.86 -9.95 20.82
CA TRP A 208 -8.64 -9.40 20.24
C TRP A 208 -8.31 -8.00 20.80
N ILE A 209 -9.31 -7.12 20.97
CA ILE A 209 -9.13 -5.80 21.59
C ILE A 209 -8.59 -5.93 23.01
N ASN A 210 -9.16 -6.84 23.80
CA ASN A 210 -8.71 -7.11 25.18
C ASN A 210 -7.26 -7.61 25.18
N PHE A 211 -6.91 -8.52 24.27
CA PHE A 211 -5.54 -9.01 24.12
C PHE A 211 -4.54 -7.88 23.84
N ILE A 212 -4.79 -7.04 22.83
CA ILE A 212 -3.86 -5.94 22.51
C ILE A 212 -3.80 -4.87 23.60
N SER A 213 -4.90 -4.67 24.35
CA SER A 213 -4.92 -3.76 25.49
C SER A 213 -4.05 -4.27 26.62
N ALA A 214 -4.20 -5.53 27.01
CA ALA A 214 -3.38 -6.18 28.04
C ALA A 214 -1.89 -6.18 27.66
N ASN A 215 -1.58 -6.53 26.40
CA ASN A 215 -0.21 -6.49 25.89
C ASN A 215 0.39 -5.09 25.94
N SER A 216 -0.38 -4.06 25.54
CA SER A 216 0.07 -2.66 25.60
C SER A 216 0.34 -2.21 27.05
N GLN A 217 -0.44 -2.67 28.04
CA GLN A 217 -0.20 -2.35 29.44
C GLN A 217 1.10 -3.01 29.94
N ALA A 218 1.31 -4.29 29.60
CA ALA A 218 2.54 -5.00 29.95
C ALA A 218 3.79 -4.32 29.39
N LEU A 219 3.78 -3.96 28.08
CA LEU A 219 4.91 -3.27 27.45
C LEU A 219 5.19 -1.89 28.06
N ARG A 220 4.15 -1.13 28.45
CA ARG A 220 4.35 0.15 29.15
C ARG A 220 4.95 -0.04 30.56
N ALA A 221 4.54 -1.08 31.27
CA ALA A 221 5.13 -1.39 32.57
C ALA A 221 6.60 -1.77 32.45
N GLU A 222 6.95 -2.56 31.43
CA GLU A 222 8.33 -2.94 31.11
C GLU A 222 9.21 -1.71 30.79
N SER A 223 8.76 -0.82 29.90
CA SER A 223 9.50 0.40 29.56
C SER A 223 9.76 1.31 30.75
N ARG A 224 8.77 1.46 31.67
CA ARG A 224 8.93 2.25 32.89
C ARG A 224 9.93 1.63 33.89
N LEU A 225 10.06 0.30 33.90
CA LEU A 225 11.06 -0.38 34.71
C LEU A 225 12.48 -0.19 34.15
N GLU A 226 12.63 -0.12 32.85
CA GLU A 226 13.91 0.16 32.18
C GLU A 226 14.36 1.61 32.41
N GLU A 227 13.47 2.60 32.27
CA GLU A 227 13.75 4.00 32.58
C GLU A 227 14.25 4.17 34.03
N LYS A 228 13.58 3.55 35.00
CA LYS A 228 14.00 3.60 36.43
C LYS A 228 15.31 2.89 36.75
N LYS A 229 15.79 2.00 35.90
CA LYS A 229 17.10 1.33 36.06
C LYS A 229 18.24 2.14 35.44
N ALA A 230 17.91 3.08 34.52
CA ALA A 230 18.87 3.93 33.83
C ALA A 230 19.15 5.26 34.58
N GLU A 231 18.27 5.63 35.54
CA GLU A 231 18.47 6.72 36.52
C GLU A 231 19.29 6.21 37.73
#